data_1f595493fa790a03dc0f0882a4175fb1
#
_entry.id   1f595493fa790a03dc0f0882a4175fb1
#
_cell.length_a   1.000
_cell.length_b   1.000
_cell.length_c   1.000
_cell.angle_alpha   90.00
_cell.angle_beta   90.00
_cell.angle_gamma   90.00
#
_symmetry.space_group_name_H-M   'P 1'
#
loop_
_entity.id
_entity.type
_entity.pdbx_description
1 polymer ?
#
loop_
_entity_poly.entity_id
_entity_poly.type
_entity_poly.pdbx_seq_one_letter_code
_entity_poly.pdbx_strand_id
1 'polypeptide(L)'
;MKNKIIYIFISIITIVILTSGIKYLFITRINIDDITIEINSNYDFNSKKGKLRNKDIELTNNSNVNLNKLGDYEVTFESHEKYAINSKKKVKVHVVDDKKPIITLKGDKEIIINYKEEYKEDGYTATDNYDGDITDKVTIQNNIDNTKLGNYEVIYKVIDSSNNETTIKRNVIVKDTEKPIIKLNRNINSYVILNKNINLYDFTANDNYDGDITDKVTVEGTVNTKKVGLYKVAYKVKDSSDNETILETTINVQKKNTKGIPVMMYHWFYDDTKNEDISKKPNNHNYISKTKFEKQIKYLVDNNYYFATWKELNDYIDKKIDLPEKSIILTDDDGKVSFYEIAYPITLKYKVPITSFVITNKEPWKKYMNKDYLLMESHTDSLHVRSCTKSKWDGKAMCETYKSIYNDLVTSKNKLNNNTTVFAYPFGHYSDDFIKALKDSGFKMAFTINSGKVKKGANKYKLPRVRVSKGTTLNQFINSIK
;
A
#
# COMPACT_ATOMS: atom_id res chain seq x y z
N MET A 1 -19.77 72.59 96.77
CA MET A 1 -18.59 72.10 96.11
C MET A 1 -18.86 70.89 95.16
N LYS A 2 -19.69 69.90 95.53
CA LYS A 2 -20.02 68.70 94.75
C LYS A 2 -20.57 69.03 93.33
N ASN A 3 -21.47 69.97 93.21
CA ASN A 3 -22.07 70.24 91.88
C ASN A 3 -21.15 70.92 90.90
N LYS A 4 -20.14 71.67 91.30
CA LYS A 4 -19.15 72.25 90.38
C LYS A 4 -18.19 71.22 89.83
N ILE A 5 -17.83 70.21 90.64
CA ILE A 5 -16.91 69.13 90.19
C ILE A 5 -17.63 68.26 89.15
N ILE A 6 -18.92 67.97 89.28
CA ILE A 6 -19.71 67.18 88.33
C ILE A 6 -19.77 67.91 86.99
N TYR A 7 -20.03 69.26 86.97
CA TYR A 7 -20.03 70.01 85.72
C TYR A 7 -18.74 70.09 85.03
N ILE A 8 -17.60 70.13 85.76
CA ILE A 8 -16.27 70.11 85.20
C ILE A 8 -15.99 68.69 84.60
N PHE A 9 -16.36 67.68 85.30
CA PHE A 9 -16.19 66.30 84.76
C PHE A 9 -17.01 66.04 83.51
N ILE A 10 -18.27 66.48 83.50
CA ILE A 10 -19.16 66.34 82.32
C ILE A 10 -18.64 67.18 81.15
N SER A 11 -18.13 68.40 81.41
CA SER A 11 -17.55 69.24 80.36
C SER A 11 -16.22 68.66 79.78
N ILE A 12 -15.40 68.08 80.63
CA ILE A 12 -14.17 67.40 80.17
C ILE A 12 -14.47 66.12 79.36
N ILE A 13 -15.42 65.32 79.80
CA ILE A 13 -15.88 64.13 79.05
C ILE A 13 -16.55 64.56 77.74
N THR A 14 -17.36 65.63 77.72
CA THR A 14 -17.98 66.13 76.48
C THR A 14 -16.92 66.71 75.54
N ILE A 15 -15.89 67.38 76.05
CA ILE A 15 -14.74 67.87 75.22
C ILE A 15 -13.89 66.69 74.70
N VAL A 16 -13.63 65.67 75.48
CA VAL A 16 -12.89 64.47 75.03
C VAL A 16 -13.71 63.71 74.00
N ILE A 17 -15.04 63.61 74.21
CA ILE A 17 -15.91 62.93 73.17
C ILE A 17 -15.97 63.76 71.90
N LEU A 18 -16.12 65.07 72.00
CA LEU A 18 -16.09 65.98 70.81
C LEU A 18 -14.76 65.98 70.12
N THR A 19 -13.66 66.10 70.85
CA THR A 19 -12.34 66.06 70.22
C THR A 19 -11.97 64.71 69.61
N SER A 20 -12.34 63.63 70.29
CA SER A 20 -12.17 62.29 69.71
C SER A 20 -13.11 62.03 68.53
N GLY A 21 -14.35 62.52 68.62
CA GLY A 21 -15.30 62.47 67.50
C GLY A 21 -14.85 63.30 66.29
N ILE A 22 -14.32 64.52 66.57
CA ILE A 22 -13.77 65.39 65.54
C ILE A 22 -12.51 64.76 64.90
N LYS A 23 -11.61 64.22 65.74
CA LYS A 23 -10.45 63.47 65.22
C LYS A 23 -10.85 62.35 64.32
N TYR A 24 -11.90 61.56 64.70
CA TYR A 24 -12.39 60.45 63.91
C TYR A 24 -12.94 60.88 62.55
N LEU A 25 -13.52 62.09 62.43
CA LEU A 25 -14.07 62.64 61.22
C LEU A 25 -13.01 63.12 60.21
N PHE A 26 -11.77 63.30 60.62
CA PHE A 26 -10.66 63.81 59.83
C PHE A 26 -9.53 62.77 59.62
N ILE A 27 -9.74 61.51 60.00
CA ILE A 27 -8.79 60.43 59.75
C ILE A 27 -9.02 59.86 58.34
N THR A 28 -7.96 59.81 57.57
CA THR A 28 -8.01 59.08 56.29
C THR A 28 -8.01 57.59 56.56
N ARG A 29 -8.71 56.82 55.75
CA ARG A 29 -8.81 55.37 55.86
C ARG A 29 -8.31 54.73 54.59
N ILE A 30 -7.43 53.76 54.75
CA ILE A 30 -6.92 52.91 53.67
C ILE A 30 -7.46 51.50 53.92
N ASN A 31 -8.44 51.09 53.12
CA ASN A 31 -9.01 49.76 53.18
C ASN A 31 -8.64 49.01 51.85
N ILE A 32 -7.45 48.46 51.82
CA ILE A 32 -6.92 47.69 50.69
C ILE A 32 -6.49 46.37 51.30
N ASP A 33 -7.08 45.28 50.83
CA ASP A 33 -6.69 43.92 51.20
C ASP A 33 -5.40 43.51 50.48
N ASP A 34 -4.82 42.40 50.87
CA ASP A 34 -3.69 41.79 50.19
C ASP A 34 -4.04 41.57 48.69
N ILE A 35 -3.09 41.78 47.81
CA ILE A 35 -3.26 41.84 46.36
C ILE A 35 -2.58 40.64 45.76
N THR A 36 -3.32 39.80 45.01
CA THR A 36 -2.73 38.77 44.15
C THR A 36 -2.73 39.30 42.72
N ILE A 37 -1.60 39.18 42.07
CA ILE A 37 -1.35 39.70 40.72
C ILE A 37 -0.75 38.59 39.88
N GLU A 38 -1.36 38.36 38.74
CA GLU A 38 -0.78 37.45 37.73
C GLU A 38 0.53 38.01 37.17
N ILE A 39 1.54 37.15 37.08
CA ILE A 39 2.85 37.51 36.53
C ILE A 39 2.74 38.09 35.10
N ASN A 40 3.66 38.97 34.74
CA ASN A 40 3.72 39.64 33.45
C ASN A 40 2.45 40.49 33.13
N SER A 41 1.60 40.77 34.13
CA SER A 41 0.42 41.60 33.95
C SER A 41 0.77 43.11 34.12
N ASN A 42 -0.07 43.97 33.58
CA ASN A 42 0.01 45.41 33.78
C ASN A 42 -0.88 45.79 34.97
N TYR A 43 -0.28 45.92 36.16
CA TYR A 43 -1.02 46.33 37.37
C TYR A 43 -0.64 47.76 37.81
N ASP A 44 -1.64 48.61 37.91
CA ASP A 44 -1.42 50.01 38.35
C ASP A 44 -1.77 50.20 39.84
N PHE A 45 -0.71 50.29 40.66
CA PHE A 45 -0.87 50.57 42.09
C PHE A 45 -1.43 51.94 42.40
N ASN A 46 -1.30 52.94 41.50
CA ASN A 46 -1.85 54.28 41.66
C ASN A 46 -3.37 54.37 41.51
N SER A 47 -3.97 53.32 40.95
CA SER A 47 -5.47 53.22 40.85
C SER A 47 -6.17 53.02 42.20
N LYS A 48 -5.43 52.65 43.25
CA LYS A 48 -5.99 52.43 44.60
C LYS A 48 -6.29 53.75 45.28
N LYS A 49 -7.45 53.80 45.93
CA LYS A 49 -7.96 54.98 46.63
C LYS A 49 -8.13 54.72 48.12
N GLY A 50 -7.93 55.73 48.93
CA GLY A 50 -8.34 55.78 50.32
C GLY A 50 -9.70 56.48 50.47
N LYS A 51 -10.18 56.61 51.72
CA LYS A 51 -11.41 57.34 52.06
C LYS A 51 -11.18 58.38 53.11
N LEU A 52 -11.75 59.57 52.91
CA LEU A 52 -11.94 60.62 53.93
C LEU A 52 -13.42 61.05 53.93
N ARG A 53 -14.15 60.82 55.04
CA ARG A 53 -15.57 61.11 55.14
C ARG A 53 -16.37 60.53 53.96
N ASN A 54 -16.10 59.29 53.58
CA ASN A 54 -16.72 58.59 52.46
C ASN A 54 -16.43 59.14 51.06
N LYS A 55 -15.53 60.10 50.90
CA LYS A 55 -15.04 60.56 49.61
C LYS A 55 -13.72 59.86 49.29
N ASP A 56 -13.53 59.52 48.04
CA ASP A 56 -12.25 58.96 47.56
C ASP A 56 -11.14 59.98 47.62
N ILE A 57 -9.97 59.54 48.04
CA ILE A 57 -8.74 60.30 48.08
C ILE A 57 -7.61 59.57 47.36
N GLU A 58 -6.72 60.31 46.77
CA GLU A 58 -5.51 59.76 46.13
C GLU A 58 -4.57 59.21 47.19
N LEU A 59 -3.90 58.14 46.87
CA LEU A 59 -2.85 57.54 47.67
C LEU A 59 -1.51 57.60 46.93
N THR A 60 -0.46 57.82 47.64
CA THR A 60 0.87 57.52 47.14
C THR A 60 1.27 56.11 47.55
N ASN A 61 2.14 55.51 46.80
CA ASN A 61 2.68 54.19 47.13
C ASN A 61 4.19 54.15 46.84
N ASN A 62 4.88 53.24 47.52
CA ASN A 62 6.30 52.96 47.34
C ASN A 62 6.51 51.63 46.66
N SER A 63 5.75 51.32 45.60
CA SER A 63 5.80 50.04 44.96
C SER A 63 7.16 49.74 44.32
N ASN A 64 7.83 48.70 44.82
CA ASN A 64 9.01 48.07 44.23
C ASN A 64 8.70 46.66 43.74
N VAL A 65 7.44 46.41 43.44
CA VAL A 65 6.98 45.08 42.99
C VAL A 65 7.50 44.82 41.58
N ASN A 66 8.23 43.70 41.43
CA ASN A 66 8.63 43.20 40.11
C ASN A 66 7.55 42.29 39.58
N LEU A 67 6.71 42.78 38.69
CA LEU A 67 5.62 42.06 38.07
C LEU A 67 6.07 40.92 37.11
N ASN A 68 7.38 40.88 36.80
CA ASN A 68 7.95 39.80 35.96
C ASN A 68 8.70 38.74 36.79
N LYS A 69 8.53 38.73 38.12
CA LYS A 69 9.15 37.75 38.99
C LYS A 69 8.17 37.29 40.07
N LEU A 70 7.98 35.99 40.18
CA LEU A 70 7.17 35.40 41.24
C LEU A 70 7.71 35.76 42.62
N GLY A 71 6.81 35.97 43.56
CA GLY A 71 7.18 36.20 44.95
C GLY A 71 6.21 37.07 45.71
N ASP A 72 6.54 37.22 47.02
CA ASP A 72 5.80 38.09 47.93
C ASP A 72 6.52 39.40 48.12
N TYR A 73 5.77 40.45 47.90
CA TYR A 73 6.23 41.85 48.01
C TYR A 73 5.38 42.58 49.03
N GLU A 74 5.84 43.72 49.52
CA GLU A 74 5.10 44.62 50.37
C GLU A 74 5.04 46.01 49.79
N VAL A 75 3.86 46.56 49.67
CA VAL A 75 3.59 47.93 49.20
C VAL A 75 3.00 48.73 50.35
N THR A 76 3.56 49.89 50.62
CA THR A 76 3.00 50.84 51.59
C THR A 76 2.24 51.90 50.85
N PHE A 77 0.94 51.97 51.16
CA PHE A 77 0.05 53.05 50.69
C PHE A 77 -0.02 54.16 51.75
N GLU A 78 0.08 55.43 51.36
CA GLU A 78 0.03 56.58 52.22
C GLU A 78 -0.96 57.61 51.67
N SER A 79 -1.69 58.23 52.58
CA SER A 79 -2.55 59.37 52.27
C SER A 79 -1.83 60.67 52.61
N HIS A 80 -2.03 61.74 51.82
CA HIS A 80 -1.39 63.04 52.00
C HIS A 80 -2.41 64.20 51.94
N GLU A 81 -3.55 64.06 52.69
CA GLU A 81 -4.61 65.05 52.68
C GLU A 81 -4.32 66.19 53.64
N LYS A 82 -4.42 67.38 53.11
CA LYS A 82 -4.29 68.60 53.91
C LYS A 82 -5.44 68.71 54.90
N TYR A 83 -5.17 69.00 56.15
CA TYR A 83 -6.16 69.08 57.23
C TYR A 83 -6.79 67.73 57.68
N ALA A 84 -6.17 66.61 57.38
CA ALA A 84 -6.58 65.30 57.86
C ALA A 84 -5.39 64.64 58.61
N ILE A 85 -5.79 63.62 59.43
CA ILE A 85 -4.81 62.67 59.97
C ILE A 85 -4.57 61.62 58.90
N ASN A 86 -3.38 61.67 58.31
CA ASN A 86 -3.01 60.74 57.26
C ASN A 86 -2.70 59.35 57.81
N SER A 87 -3.02 58.35 57.06
CA SER A 87 -2.81 56.92 57.40
C SER A 87 -1.80 56.29 56.43
N LYS A 88 -1.12 55.30 56.95
CA LYS A 88 -0.26 54.37 56.19
C LYS A 88 -0.79 52.96 56.37
N LYS A 89 -0.77 52.19 55.30
CA LYS A 89 -1.12 50.76 55.31
C LYS A 89 -0.10 49.95 54.48
N LYS A 90 0.46 48.93 55.07
CA LYS A 90 1.23 47.92 54.41
C LYS A 90 0.28 46.86 53.84
N VAL A 91 0.44 46.52 52.62
CA VAL A 91 -0.34 45.54 51.86
C VAL A 91 0.61 44.52 51.27
N LYS A 92 0.34 43.28 51.48
CA LYS A 92 1.11 42.20 50.80
C LYS A 92 0.66 42.09 49.38
N VAL A 93 1.59 41.89 48.48
CA VAL A 93 1.36 41.67 47.05
C VAL A 93 1.99 40.36 46.68
N HIS A 94 1.15 39.42 46.29
CA HIS A 94 1.57 38.11 45.80
C HIS A 94 1.59 38.14 44.29
N VAL A 95 2.78 38.08 43.69
CA VAL A 95 2.94 37.91 42.24
C VAL A 95 2.97 36.38 41.99
N VAL A 96 1.94 35.87 41.36
CA VAL A 96 1.72 34.45 41.12
C VAL A 96 1.59 34.17 39.64
N ASP A 97 1.78 32.94 39.27
CA ASP A 97 1.43 32.42 37.96
C ASP A 97 0.30 31.36 38.19
N ASP A 98 -0.91 31.68 37.79
CA ASP A 98 -2.10 30.84 37.94
C ASP A 98 -2.67 30.44 36.55
N LYS A 99 -1.99 30.85 35.47
CA LYS A 99 -2.38 30.42 34.15
C LYS A 99 -1.83 29.05 33.84
N LYS A 100 -2.69 28.28 33.19
CA LYS A 100 -2.35 26.94 32.73
C LYS A 100 -1.56 26.98 31.44
N PRO A 101 -0.56 26.12 31.26
CA PRO A 101 0.15 25.99 30.00
C PRO A 101 -0.80 25.52 28.87
N ILE A 102 -0.45 25.84 27.63
CA ILE A 102 -1.23 25.50 26.43
C ILE A 102 -0.47 24.42 25.67
N ILE A 103 -1.12 23.28 25.42
CA ILE A 103 -0.62 22.24 24.51
C ILE A 103 -1.31 22.42 23.16
N THR A 104 -0.51 22.43 22.08
CA THR A 104 -0.99 22.45 20.70
C THR A 104 -0.51 21.20 19.97
N LEU A 105 -1.43 20.39 19.47
CA LEU A 105 -1.12 19.22 18.65
C LEU A 105 -0.73 19.68 17.24
N LYS A 106 0.26 19.00 16.66
CA LYS A 106 0.51 19.01 15.21
C LYS A 106 -0.34 17.94 14.56
N GLY A 107 -0.84 18.19 13.33
CA GLY A 107 -1.74 17.29 12.64
C GLY A 107 -3.16 17.26 13.23
N ASP A 108 -3.91 16.22 12.89
CA ASP A 108 -5.32 16.11 13.24
C ASP A 108 -5.55 15.63 14.68
N LYS A 109 -6.67 16.06 15.26
CA LYS A 109 -7.10 15.59 16.59
C LYS A 109 -7.69 14.19 16.56
N GLU A 110 -8.12 13.72 15.40
CA GLU A 110 -8.61 12.38 15.17
C GLU A 110 -7.82 11.74 14.04
N ILE A 111 -7.21 10.57 14.27
CA ILE A 111 -6.41 9.82 13.32
C ILE A 111 -7.04 8.44 13.16
N ILE A 112 -7.20 8.02 11.90
CA ILE A 112 -7.62 6.65 11.57
C ILE A 112 -6.39 5.89 11.13
N ILE A 113 -6.14 4.74 11.76
CA ILE A 113 -5.12 3.78 11.34
C ILE A 113 -5.79 2.46 10.99
N ASN A 114 -5.19 1.71 10.06
CA ASN A 114 -5.71 0.41 9.70
C ASN A 114 -5.34 -0.66 10.75
N TYR A 115 -6.06 -1.74 10.79
CA TYR A 115 -5.74 -2.93 11.60
C TYR A 115 -4.29 -3.36 11.38
N LYS A 116 -3.54 -3.54 12.48
CA LYS A 116 -2.09 -3.81 12.53
C LYS A 116 -1.16 -2.70 12.03
N GLU A 117 -1.67 -1.56 11.63
CA GLU A 117 -0.85 -0.39 11.30
C GLU A 117 -0.34 0.26 12.59
N GLU A 118 0.94 0.64 12.62
CA GLU A 118 1.53 1.33 13.77
C GLU A 118 1.11 2.81 13.80
N TYR A 119 0.64 3.27 14.96
CA TYR A 119 0.41 4.69 15.18
C TYR A 119 1.72 5.47 15.16
N LYS A 120 1.75 6.54 14.41
CA LYS A 120 2.88 7.50 14.37
C LYS A 120 2.43 8.84 14.93
N GLU A 121 3.20 9.36 15.89
CA GLU A 121 2.96 10.67 16.48
C GLU A 121 3.38 11.80 15.55
N ASP A 122 2.45 12.71 15.23
CA ASP A 122 2.69 13.89 14.37
C ASP A 122 3.43 15.01 15.11
N GLY A 123 3.44 14.94 16.44
CA GLY A 123 4.09 15.90 17.30
C GLY A 123 3.13 16.89 17.97
N TYR A 124 3.70 17.71 18.83
CA TYR A 124 3.01 18.71 19.64
C TYR A 124 3.97 19.83 20.04
N THR A 125 3.43 20.92 20.63
CA THR A 125 4.18 21.95 21.34
C THR A 125 3.45 22.32 22.61
N ALA A 126 4.18 22.76 23.63
CA ALA A 126 3.59 23.29 24.86
C ALA A 126 4.25 24.60 25.26
N THR A 127 3.44 25.61 25.58
CA THR A 127 3.92 26.92 25.97
C THR A 127 3.18 27.44 27.18
N ASP A 128 3.87 28.21 27.99
CA ASP A 128 3.34 28.89 29.15
C ASP A 128 3.73 30.35 29.18
N ASN A 129 2.96 31.21 29.88
CA ASN A 129 3.21 32.65 29.93
C ASN A 129 4.42 33.06 30.80
N TYR A 130 4.79 32.21 31.74
CA TYR A 130 5.95 32.44 32.60
C TYR A 130 7.13 31.53 32.22
N ASP A 131 6.91 30.25 32.06
CA ASP A 131 7.96 29.25 31.76
C ASP A 131 8.40 29.27 30.28
N GLY A 132 7.61 29.87 29.38
CA GLY A 132 7.90 29.91 27.96
C GLY A 132 7.64 28.57 27.27
N ASP A 133 8.60 28.08 26.49
CA ASP A 133 8.49 26.77 25.81
C ASP A 133 8.82 25.66 26.82
N ILE A 134 7.81 24.82 27.11
CA ILE A 134 7.91 23.66 28.01
C ILE A 134 7.51 22.37 27.29
N THR A 135 7.73 22.31 25.97
CA THR A 135 7.40 21.15 25.14
C THR A 135 8.08 19.89 25.62
N ASP A 136 9.30 19.98 26.14
CA ASP A 136 10.08 18.87 26.70
C ASP A 136 9.51 18.29 28.02
N LYS A 137 8.65 19.06 28.73
CA LYS A 137 7.96 18.62 29.94
C LYS A 137 6.66 17.87 29.67
N VAL A 138 6.21 17.78 28.40
CA VAL A 138 4.98 17.04 28.06
C VAL A 138 5.19 15.55 28.26
N THR A 139 4.30 14.93 29.02
CA THR A 139 4.23 13.48 29.15
C THR A 139 3.13 12.94 28.28
N ILE A 140 3.40 11.82 27.60
CA ILE A 140 2.44 11.13 26.72
C ILE A 140 2.09 9.78 27.32
N GLN A 141 0.81 9.48 27.36
CA GLN A 141 0.28 8.15 27.65
C GLN A 141 -0.57 7.70 26.49
N ASN A 142 -0.34 6.51 25.97
CA ASN A 142 -1.19 5.91 24.96
C ASN A 142 -1.51 4.46 25.35
N ASN A 143 -2.70 4.01 24.96
CA ASN A 143 -3.19 2.66 25.19
C ASN A 143 -3.62 1.99 23.88
N ILE A 144 -3.08 2.42 22.76
CA ILE A 144 -3.45 1.94 21.43
C ILE A 144 -3.08 0.47 21.29
N ASP A 145 -4.09 -0.35 21.04
CA ASP A 145 -3.94 -1.76 20.62
C ASP A 145 -4.36 -1.85 19.14
N ASN A 146 -3.38 -1.73 18.25
CA ASN A 146 -3.61 -1.80 16.81
C ASN A 146 -4.05 -3.18 16.30
N THR A 147 -4.08 -4.19 17.19
CA THR A 147 -4.57 -5.54 16.87
C THR A 147 -6.06 -5.72 17.19
N LYS A 148 -6.72 -4.67 17.65
CA LYS A 148 -8.16 -4.66 17.95
C LYS A 148 -8.82 -3.41 17.40
N LEU A 149 -9.91 -3.59 16.67
CA LEU A 149 -10.71 -2.47 16.20
C LEU A 149 -11.33 -1.71 17.37
N GLY A 150 -11.31 -0.39 17.31
CA GLY A 150 -11.85 0.44 18.37
C GLY A 150 -11.31 1.86 18.39
N ASN A 151 -11.79 2.61 19.41
CA ASN A 151 -11.37 3.98 19.65
C ASN A 151 -10.38 3.99 20.82
N TYR A 152 -9.25 4.64 20.62
CA TYR A 152 -8.15 4.76 21.57
C TYR A 152 -7.82 6.23 21.77
N GLU A 153 -7.13 6.55 22.87
CA GLU A 153 -6.76 7.90 23.19
C GLU A 153 -5.24 8.00 23.43
N VAL A 154 -4.63 9.02 22.88
CA VAL A 154 -3.30 9.50 23.27
C VAL A 154 -3.51 10.73 24.15
N ILE A 155 -3.02 10.66 25.39
CA ILE A 155 -3.19 11.71 26.39
C ILE A 155 -1.87 12.46 26.54
N TYR A 156 -1.93 13.78 26.35
CA TYR A 156 -0.81 14.70 26.52
C TYR A 156 -1.04 15.51 27.79
N LYS A 157 -0.08 15.51 28.68
CA LYS A 157 -0.15 16.21 29.95
C LYS A 157 1.11 17.03 30.15
N VAL A 158 0.97 18.28 30.57
CA VAL A 158 2.07 19.16 30.96
C VAL A 158 1.74 19.86 32.26
N ILE A 159 2.76 20.09 33.08
CA ILE A 159 2.69 20.86 34.34
C ILE A 159 3.80 21.91 34.27
N ASP A 160 3.44 23.19 34.52
CA ASP A 160 4.41 24.28 34.62
C ASP A 160 5.17 24.27 35.95
N SER A 161 6.05 25.23 36.16
CA SER A 161 6.83 25.38 37.40
C SER A 161 5.99 25.86 38.60
N SER A 162 4.80 26.42 38.34
CA SER A 162 3.83 26.90 39.34
C SER A 162 2.79 25.84 39.71
N ASN A 163 2.89 24.62 39.15
CA ASN A 163 1.99 23.46 39.31
C ASN A 163 0.61 23.64 38.63
N ASN A 164 0.46 24.53 37.64
CA ASN A 164 -0.72 24.54 36.83
C ASN A 164 -0.63 23.43 35.78
N GLU A 165 -1.72 22.70 35.59
CA GLU A 165 -1.76 21.51 34.76
C GLU A 165 -2.71 21.67 33.57
N THR A 166 -2.25 21.21 32.39
CA THR A 166 -3.09 21.06 31.20
C THR A 166 -3.00 19.63 30.68
N THR A 167 -4.14 19.10 30.31
CA THR A 167 -4.28 17.78 29.67
C THR A 167 -5.16 17.90 28.46
N ILE A 168 -4.69 17.37 27.32
CA ILE A 168 -5.48 17.24 26.09
C ILE A 168 -5.39 15.83 25.54
N LYS A 169 -6.25 15.48 24.59
CA LYS A 169 -6.34 14.16 24.00
C LYS A 169 -6.33 14.23 22.48
N ARG A 170 -5.77 13.20 21.87
CA ARG A 170 -5.91 12.85 20.45
C ARG A 170 -6.64 11.52 20.36
N ASN A 171 -7.69 11.45 19.55
CA ASN A 171 -8.41 10.21 19.30
C ASN A 171 -7.68 9.42 18.19
N VAL A 172 -7.49 8.12 18.41
CA VAL A 172 -6.96 7.20 17.39
C VAL A 172 -7.99 6.09 17.19
N ILE A 173 -8.45 5.95 15.95
CA ILE A 173 -9.46 4.95 15.60
C ILE A 173 -8.76 3.85 14.80
N VAL A 174 -8.72 2.65 15.36
CA VAL A 174 -8.26 1.46 14.64
C VAL A 174 -9.44 0.89 13.89
N LYS A 175 -9.35 0.88 12.55
CA LYS A 175 -10.38 0.32 11.65
C LYS A 175 -9.78 -0.73 10.75
N ASP A 176 -10.59 -1.64 10.31
CA ASP A 176 -10.29 -2.45 9.14
C ASP A 176 -10.86 -1.76 7.91
N THR A 177 -9.97 -1.39 6.98
CA THR A 177 -10.31 -0.69 5.74
C THR A 177 -9.86 -1.50 4.51
N GLU A 178 -9.23 -2.66 4.72
CA GLU A 178 -8.84 -3.54 3.63
C GLU A 178 -10.03 -4.37 3.17
N LYS A 179 -10.04 -4.64 1.87
CA LYS A 179 -11.08 -5.48 1.28
C LYS A 179 -10.65 -6.94 1.31
N PRO A 180 -11.57 -7.87 1.54
CA PRO A 180 -11.27 -9.30 1.46
C PRO A 180 -10.81 -9.71 0.06
N ILE A 181 -9.98 -10.74 -0.01
CA ILE A 181 -9.42 -11.27 -1.26
C ILE A 181 -10.10 -12.59 -1.60
N ILE A 182 -10.77 -12.64 -2.76
CA ILE A 182 -11.32 -13.87 -3.32
C ILE A 182 -10.29 -14.51 -4.26
N LYS A 183 -9.96 -15.77 -4.04
CA LYS A 183 -9.07 -16.57 -4.89
C LYS A 183 -9.82 -17.77 -5.46
N LEU A 184 -9.95 -17.82 -6.78
CA LEU A 184 -10.46 -18.99 -7.46
C LEU A 184 -9.35 -20.05 -7.55
N ASN A 185 -9.64 -21.31 -7.18
CA ASN A 185 -8.70 -22.43 -7.30
C ASN A 185 -8.56 -22.93 -8.75
N ARG A 186 -9.33 -22.35 -9.65
CA ARG A 186 -9.26 -22.57 -11.10
C ARG A 186 -8.73 -21.32 -11.82
N ASN A 187 -8.33 -21.49 -13.07
CA ASN A 187 -7.91 -20.37 -13.91
C ASN A 187 -9.09 -19.39 -14.12
N ILE A 188 -8.85 -18.07 -14.00
CA ILE A 188 -9.87 -17.01 -14.18
C ILE A 188 -10.54 -17.12 -15.56
N ASN A 189 -9.78 -17.51 -16.59
CA ASN A 189 -10.31 -17.80 -17.93
C ASN A 189 -10.77 -19.25 -18.04
N SER A 190 -11.67 -19.65 -17.15
CA SER A 190 -12.14 -21.02 -17.10
C SER A 190 -12.99 -21.38 -18.31
N TYR A 191 -12.79 -22.57 -18.81
CA TYR A 191 -13.67 -23.13 -19.83
C TYR A 191 -14.44 -24.34 -19.27
N VAL A 192 -15.52 -24.66 -19.92
CA VAL A 192 -16.24 -25.92 -19.71
C VAL A 192 -16.47 -26.57 -21.05
N ILE A 193 -16.18 -27.86 -21.14
CA ILE A 193 -16.57 -28.65 -22.33
C ILE A 193 -18.08 -28.83 -22.34
N LEU A 194 -18.69 -28.61 -23.48
CA LEU A 194 -20.13 -28.79 -23.71
C LEU A 194 -20.63 -30.11 -23.12
N ASN A 195 -21.70 -30.07 -22.37
CA ASN A 195 -22.31 -31.17 -21.63
C ASN A 195 -21.46 -31.73 -20.47
N LYS A 196 -20.44 -31.03 -20.01
CA LYS A 196 -19.70 -31.34 -18.78
C LYS A 196 -20.15 -30.43 -17.64
N ASN A 197 -20.11 -30.97 -16.42
CA ASN A 197 -20.42 -30.18 -15.23
C ASN A 197 -19.28 -29.23 -14.89
N ILE A 198 -19.62 -28.11 -14.23
CA ILE A 198 -18.68 -27.17 -13.64
C ILE A 198 -19.01 -27.01 -12.16
N ASN A 199 -18.00 -27.02 -11.32
CA ASN A 199 -18.13 -26.58 -9.94
C ASN A 199 -17.79 -25.07 -9.87
N LEU A 200 -18.79 -24.24 -9.56
CA LEU A 200 -18.59 -22.78 -9.37
C LEU A 200 -18.10 -22.44 -7.97
N TYR A 201 -18.09 -23.39 -7.03
CA TYR A 201 -17.79 -23.20 -5.62
C TYR A 201 -16.37 -23.62 -5.23
N ASP A 202 -15.45 -23.62 -6.19
CA ASP A 202 -14.04 -23.94 -5.97
C ASP A 202 -13.22 -22.64 -5.84
N PHE A 203 -13.30 -22.05 -4.66
CA PHE A 203 -12.63 -20.79 -4.31
C PHE A 203 -12.33 -20.72 -2.82
N THR A 204 -11.52 -19.75 -2.43
CA THR A 204 -11.30 -19.30 -1.04
C THR A 204 -11.45 -17.79 -0.97
N ALA A 205 -11.86 -17.30 0.21
CA ALA A 205 -11.85 -15.86 0.50
C ALA A 205 -11.24 -15.61 1.86
N ASN A 206 -10.29 -14.70 1.92
CA ASN A 206 -9.59 -14.34 3.15
C ASN A 206 -9.53 -12.83 3.31
N ASP A 207 -9.62 -12.40 4.53
CA ASP A 207 -9.51 -11.02 4.96
C ASP A 207 -8.39 -10.86 6.00
N ASN A 208 -7.84 -9.66 6.12
CA ASN A 208 -6.72 -9.38 7.04
C ASN A 208 -7.16 -9.38 8.51
N TYR A 209 -8.43 -9.02 8.79
CA TYR A 209 -9.01 -8.99 10.13
C TYR A 209 -9.89 -10.22 10.42
N ASP A 210 -10.85 -10.52 9.54
CA ASP A 210 -11.81 -11.61 9.71
C ASP A 210 -11.21 -13.02 9.46
N GLY A 211 -10.04 -13.09 8.79
CA GLY A 211 -9.43 -14.37 8.41
C GLY A 211 -10.18 -15.05 7.26
N ASP A 212 -10.42 -16.36 7.38
CA ASP A 212 -11.14 -17.13 6.37
C ASP A 212 -12.64 -16.84 6.42
N ILE A 213 -13.17 -16.21 5.36
CA ILE A 213 -14.58 -15.87 5.17
C ILE A 213 -15.14 -16.51 3.89
N THR A 214 -14.59 -17.65 3.50
CA THR A 214 -15.00 -18.39 2.30
C THR A 214 -16.49 -18.73 2.30
N ASP A 215 -17.05 -19.02 3.46
CA ASP A 215 -18.48 -19.34 3.65
C ASP A 215 -19.43 -18.15 3.43
N LYS A 216 -18.90 -16.93 3.51
CA LYS A 216 -19.67 -15.69 3.26
C LYS A 216 -19.74 -15.31 1.78
N VAL A 217 -18.99 -16.02 0.89
CA VAL A 217 -19.00 -15.72 -0.54
C VAL A 217 -20.32 -16.11 -1.18
N THR A 218 -20.94 -15.17 -1.85
CA THR A 218 -22.10 -15.43 -2.71
C THR A 218 -21.69 -15.53 -4.17
N VAL A 219 -22.32 -16.45 -4.92
CA VAL A 219 -22.06 -16.67 -6.34
C VAL A 219 -23.30 -16.29 -7.14
N GLU A 220 -23.16 -15.28 -7.99
CA GLU A 220 -24.22 -14.82 -8.87
C GLU A 220 -23.93 -15.21 -10.32
N GLY A 221 -24.98 -15.54 -11.05
CA GLY A 221 -24.90 -16.00 -12.43
C GLY A 221 -25.12 -17.50 -12.57
N THR A 222 -25.50 -17.91 -13.77
CA THR A 222 -25.74 -19.31 -14.11
C THR A 222 -24.99 -19.70 -15.38
N VAL A 223 -24.47 -20.92 -15.43
CA VAL A 223 -23.74 -21.46 -16.58
C VAL A 223 -24.56 -22.59 -17.21
N ASN A 224 -25.10 -22.34 -18.40
CA ASN A 224 -25.75 -23.39 -19.18
C ASN A 224 -24.71 -24.23 -19.95
N THR A 225 -24.25 -25.31 -19.36
CA THR A 225 -23.23 -26.19 -19.95
C THR A 225 -23.73 -27.00 -21.17
N LYS A 226 -25.03 -26.96 -21.46
CA LYS A 226 -25.64 -27.62 -22.67
C LYS A 226 -25.63 -26.70 -23.90
N LYS A 227 -25.21 -25.46 -23.75
CA LYS A 227 -25.17 -24.45 -24.86
C LYS A 227 -23.82 -23.77 -24.90
N VAL A 228 -23.17 -23.77 -26.07
CA VAL A 228 -21.94 -23.02 -26.31
C VAL A 228 -22.18 -21.52 -26.10
N GLY A 229 -21.32 -20.85 -25.37
CA GLY A 229 -21.44 -19.42 -25.08
C GLY A 229 -20.54 -18.95 -23.95
N LEU A 230 -20.59 -17.64 -23.70
CA LEU A 230 -19.91 -16.96 -22.60
C LEU A 230 -20.93 -16.68 -21.50
N TYR A 231 -20.64 -17.10 -20.29
CA TYR A 231 -21.51 -16.96 -19.13
C TYR A 231 -20.77 -16.17 -18.05
N LYS A 232 -21.34 -15.03 -17.67
CA LYS A 232 -20.78 -14.22 -16.58
C LYS A 232 -21.13 -14.82 -15.24
N VAL A 233 -20.16 -14.84 -14.34
CA VAL A 233 -20.30 -15.26 -12.95
C VAL A 233 -19.61 -14.22 -12.09
N ALA A 234 -20.27 -13.77 -11.02
CA ALA A 234 -19.71 -12.86 -10.05
C ALA A 234 -19.63 -13.54 -8.68
N TYR A 235 -18.51 -13.38 -8.01
CA TYR A 235 -18.26 -13.80 -6.63
C TYR A 235 -18.24 -12.54 -5.79
N LYS A 236 -19.05 -12.49 -4.74
CA LYS A 236 -19.15 -11.33 -3.87
C LYS A 236 -18.93 -11.76 -2.43
N VAL A 237 -18.13 -11.01 -1.70
CA VAL A 237 -17.92 -11.20 -0.28
C VAL A 237 -17.79 -9.86 0.42
N LYS A 238 -18.31 -9.78 1.63
CA LYS A 238 -18.23 -8.65 2.52
C LYS A 238 -17.65 -9.11 3.85
N ASP A 239 -16.68 -8.36 4.38
CA ASP A 239 -16.14 -8.59 5.71
C ASP A 239 -17.06 -8.04 6.81
N SER A 240 -16.65 -8.14 8.06
CA SER A 240 -17.40 -7.61 9.21
C SER A 240 -17.33 -6.07 9.33
N SER A 241 -16.42 -5.44 8.61
CA SER A 241 -16.23 -3.99 8.54
C SER A 241 -16.93 -3.34 7.36
N ASP A 242 -17.74 -4.13 6.60
CA ASP A 242 -18.47 -3.70 5.40
C ASP A 242 -17.60 -3.41 4.17
N ASN A 243 -16.31 -3.80 4.16
CA ASN A 243 -15.53 -3.73 2.94
C ASN A 243 -15.93 -4.86 1.99
N GLU A 244 -16.22 -4.52 0.74
CA GLU A 244 -16.74 -5.47 -0.24
C GLU A 244 -15.77 -5.73 -1.37
N THR A 245 -15.63 -7.01 -1.74
CA THR A 245 -14.95 -7.44 -2.96
C THR A 245 -15.93 -8.14 -3.88
N ILE A 246 -15.91 -7.74 -5.15
CA ILE A 246 -16.64 -8.38 -6.26
C ILE A 246 -15.61 -8.85 -7.27
N LEU A 247 -15.56 -10.17 -7.51
CA LEU A 247 -14.72 -10.79 -8.53
C LEU A 247 -15.60 -11.29 -9.68
N GLU A 248 -15.58 -10.59 -10.81
CA GLU A 248 -16.28 -11.02 -12.02
C GLU A 248 -15.40 -11.92 -12.86
N THR A 249 -15.97 -12.99 -13.40
CA THR A 249 -15.32 -13.89 -14.33
C THR A 249 -16.28 -14.32 -15.44
N THR A 250 -15.70 -14.84 -16.53
CA THR A 250 -16.48 -15.38 -17.64
C THR A 250 -16.14 -16.84 -17.84
N ILE A 251 -17.16 -17.70 -17.81
CA ILE A 251 -17.05 -19.12 -18.13
C ILE A 251 -17.37 -19.32 -19.60
N ASN A 252 -16.42 -19.89 -20.33
CA ASN A 252 -16.56 -20.16 -21.75
C ASN A 252 -16.96 -21.62 -22.00
N VAL A 253 -18.22 -21.87 -22.36
CA VAL A 253 -18.70 -23.21 -22.72
C VAL A 253 -18.37 -23.45 -24.19
N GLN A 254 -17.53 -24.44 -24.47
CA GLN A 254 -17.05 -24.78 -25.82
C GLN A 254 -17.19 -26.27 -26.13
N LYS A 255 -17.24 -26.62 -27.42
CA LYS A 255 -17.04 -27.98 -27.87
C LYS A 255 -15.63 -28.45 -27.52
N LYS A 256 -15.43 -29.78 -27.39
CA LYS A 256 -14.09 -30.35 -27.21
C LYS A 256 -13.27 -30.23 -28.49
N ASN A 257 -11.97 -30.06 -28.35
CA ASN A 257 -11.05 -30.08 -29.48
C ASN A 257 -10.92 -31.50 -30.05
N THR A 258 -11.11 -31.64 -31.36
CA THR A 258 -10.97 -32.88 -32.12
C THR A 258 -9.88 -32.81 -33.17
N LYS A 259 -9.37 -31.59 -33.46
CA LYS A 259 -8.42 -31.37 -34.56
C LYS A 259 -6.97 -31.35 -34.11
N GLY A 260 -6.72 -31.30 -32.80
CA GLY A 260 -5.40 -31.12 -32.18
C GLY A 260 -5.15 -29.66 -31.78
N ILE A 261 -4.23 -29.47 -30.84
CA ILE A 261 -3.89 -28.19 -30.27
C ILE A 261 -2.77 -27.53 -31.09
N PRO A 262 -2.97 -26.36 -31.72
CA PRO A 262 -1.92 -25.62 -32.38
C PRO A 262 -0.95 -25.04 -31.33
N VAL A 263 0.34 -25.33 -31.46
CA VAL A 263 1.45 -24.70 -30.75
C VAL A 263 2.14 -23.81 -31.74
N MET A 264 1.95 -22.50 -31.59
CA MET A 264 2.49 -21.52 -32.54
C MET A 264 3.97 -21.29 -32.29
N MET A 265 4.76 -21.27 -33.37
CA MET A 265 6.22 -21.09 -33.33
C MET A 265 6.59 -19.77 -33.99
N TYR A 266 6.92 -18.77 -33.18
CA TYR A 266 7.53 -17.51 -33.58
C TYR A 266 9.03 -17.57 -33.34
N HIS A 267 9.79 -16.57 -33.88
CA HIS A 267 11.21 -16.44 -33.60
C HIS A 267 11.60 -14.97 -33.40
N TRP A 268 11.53 -14.13 -34.44
CA TRP A 268 12.09 -12.80 -34.40
C TRP A 268 11.03 -11.77 -34.78
N PHE A 269 11.15 -10.57 -34.23
CA PHE A 269 10.19 -9.49 -34.42
C PHE A 269 10.89 -8.25 -34.97
N TYR A 270 10.14 -7.40 -35.66
CA TYR A 270 10.60 -6.09 -36.09
C TYR A 270 9.45 -5.07 -35.97
N ASP A 271 9.83 -3.81 -35.76
CA ASP A 271 8.86 -2.72 -35.63
C ASP A 271 8.63 -2.06 -37.00
N ASP A 272 7.58 -2.50 -37.71
CA ASP A 272 7.18 -1.97 -39.02
C ASP A 272 6.61 -0.54 -38.92
N THR A 273 6.41 0.00 -37.72
CA THR A 273 6.04 1.41 -37.53
C THR A 273 7.26 2.35 -37.54
N LYS A 274 8.47 1.82 -37.46
CA LYS A 274 9.74 2.56 -37.42
C LYS A 274 10.56 2.48 -38.72
N ASN A 275 9.97 2.03 -39.82
CA ASN A 275 10.64 1.84 -41.13
C ASN A 275 11.88 0.91 -41.07
N GLU A 276 11.87 -0.08 -40.15
CA GLU A 276 12.97 -1.03 -40.02
C GLU A 276 13.07 -1.93 -41.26
N ASP A 277 14.14 -1.81 -42.04
CA ASP A 277 14.40 -2.68 -43.21
C ASP A 277 15.04 -4.00 -42.74
N ILE A 278 14.30 -5.08 -42.86
CA ILE A 278 14.76 -6.45 -42.56
C ILE A 278 15.15 -7.24 -43.81
N SER A 279 15.11 -6.64 -45.01
CA SER A 279 15.34 -7.36 -46.26
C SER A 279 16.71 -7.98 -46.34
N LYS A 280 17.73 -7.31 -45.76
CA LYS A 280 19.14 -7.74 -45.76
C LYS A 280 19.51 -8.57 -44.54
N LYS A 281 18.59 -8.74 -43.55
CA LYS A 281 18.88 -9.54 -42.35
C LYS A 281 18.90 -11.04 -42.68
N PRO A 282 19.87 -11.82 -42.14
CA PRO A 282 19.90 -13.28 -42.33
C PRO A 282 18.63 -13.91 -41.77
N ASN A 283 18.14 -14.97 -42.45
CA ASN A 283 16.92 -15.69 -42.08
C ASN A 283 15.66 -14.75 -41.97
N ASN A 284 15.57 -13.73 -42.85
CA ASN A 284 14.49 -12.73 -42.79
C ASN A 284 13.06 -13.32 -42.83
N HIS A 285 12.94 -14.58 -43.32
CA HIS A 285 11.65 -15.30 -43.29
C HIS A 285 11.16 -15.64 -41.89
N ASN A 286 12.02 -15.63 -40.87
CA ASN A 286 11.65 -15.88 -39.46
C ASN A 286 11.10 -14.63 -38.75
N TYR A 287 11.22 -13.46 -39.38
CA TYR A 287 10.70 -12.23 -38.79
C TYR A 287 9.19 -12.12 -38.99
N ILE A 288 8.52 -11.57 -37.95
CA ILE A 288 7.13 -11.09 -38.08
C ILE A 288 7.09 -9.63 -37.63
N SER A 289 6.28 -8.82 -38.34
CA SER A 289 6.12 -7.42 -37.94
C SER A 289 5.24 -7.28 -36.70
N LYS A 290 5.53 -6.26 -35.90
CA LYS A 290 4.76 -5.84 -34.72
C LYS A 290 3.27 -5.75 -35.03
N THR A 291 2.92 -5.05 -36.12
CA THR A 291 1.51 -4.87 -36.52
C THR A 291 0.82 -6.20 -36.83
N LYS A 292 1.50 -7.12 -37.54
CA LYS A 292 0.92 -8.44 -37.84
C LYS A 292 0.74 -9.27 -36.60
N PHE A 293 1.73 -9.28 -35.71
CA PHE A 293 1.66 -10.02 -34.45
C PHE A 293 0.51 -9.49 -33.57
N GLU A 294 0.40 -8.17 -33.40
CA GLU A 294 -0.68 -7.60 -32.60
C GLU A 294 -2.08 -7.92 -33.16
N LYS A 295 -2.23 -7.91 -34.49
CA LYS A 295 -3.49 -8.36 -35.13
C LYS A 295 -3.82 -9.82 -34.84
N GLN A 296 -2.82 -10.71 -34.80
CA GLN A 296 -3.01 -12.12 -34.47
C GLN A 296 -3.43 -12.27 -32.99
N ILE A 297 -2.72 -11.60 -32.05
CA ILE A 297 -3.07 -11.65 -30.63
C ILE A 297 -4.48 -11.09 -30.38
N LYS A 298 -4.79 -9.93 -30.97
CA LYS A 298 -6.14 -9.34 -30.87
C LYS A 298 -7.21 -10.29 -31.40
N TYR A 299 -6.98 -10.96 -32.52
CA TYR A 299 -7.92 -11.94 -33.07
C TYR A 299 -8.18 -13.10 -32.09
N LEU A 300 -7.14 -13.62 -31.44
CA LEU A 300 -7.28 -14.72 -30.47
C LEU A 300 -8.13 -14.26 -29.26
N VAL A 301 -7.89 -13.08 -28.74
CA VAL A 301 -8.64 -12.51 -27.61
C VAL A 301 -10.10 -12.24 -28.00
N ASP A 302 -10.35 -11.54 -29.10
CA ASP A 302 -11.69 -11.18 -29.57
C ASP A 302 -12.54 -12.42 -29.89
N ASN A 303 -11.91 -13.55 -30.23
CA ASN A 303 -12.59 -14.80 -30.55
C ASN A 303 -12.59 -15.81 -29.41
N ASN A 304 -12.20 -15.39 -28.18
CA ASN A 304 -12.24 -16.18 -26.96
C ASN A 304 -11.44 -17.50 -27.06
N TYR A 305 -10.21 -17.43 -27.61
CA TYR A 305 -9.31 -18.56 -27.60
C TYR A 305 -8.86 -18.86 -26.16
N TYR A 306 -8.72 -20.14 -25.84
CA TYR A 306 -8.21 -20.65 -24.59
C TYR A 306 -6.70 -20.88 -24.71
N PHE A 307 -5.93 -20.23 -23.88
CA PHE A 307 -4.48 -20.39 -23.82
C PHE A 307 -4.14 -21.53 -22.86
N ALA A 308 -3.90 -22.71 -23.42
CA ALA A 308 -3.66 -23.91 -22.63
C ALA A 308 -2.27 -23.87 -21.97
N THR A 309 -2.17 -24.39 -20.77
CA THR A 309 -0.91 -24.56 -20.04
C THR A 309 -0.15 -25.80 -20.55
N TRP A 310 1.16 -25.87 -20.26
CA TRP A 310 1.95 -27.05 -20.57
C TRP A 310 1.47 -28.32 -19.84
N LYS A 311 1.00 -28.15 -18.60
CA LYS A 311 0.39 -29.27 -17.85
C LYS A 311 -0.86 -29.79 -18.54
N GLU A 312 -1.76 -28.93 -18.95
CA GLU A 312 -2.98 -29.31 -19.67
C GLU A 312 -2.69 -29.94 -21.02
N LEU A 313 -1.70 -29.45 -21.78
CA LEU A 313 -1.29 -30.07 -23.02
C LEU A 313 -0.74 -31.50 -22.78
N ASN A 314 0.08 -31.68 -21.72
CA ASN A 314 0.59 -32.98 -21.34
C ASN A 314 -0.55 -33.95 -20.96
N ASP A 315 -1.51 -33.50 -20.16
CA ASP A 315 -2.67 -34.32 -19.76
C ASP A 315 -3.61 -34.57 -20.95
N TYR A 316 -3.74 -33.65 -21.91
CA TYR A 316 -4.46 -33.85 -23.16
C TYR A 316 -3.80 -34.92 -24.05
N ILE A 317 -2.49 -34.91 -24.20
CA ILE A 317 -1.73 -35.94 -24.93
C ILE A 317 -1.96 -37.31 -24.28
N ASP A 318 -1.92 -37.37 -22.95
CA ASP A 318 -2.16 -38.59 -22.17
C ASP A 318 -3.64 -39.06 -22.18
N LYS A 319 -4.53 -38.33 -22.85
CA LYS A 319 -5.99 -38.59 -22.90
C LYS A 319 -6.69 -38.48 -21.54
N LYS A 320 -6.09 -37.80 -20.55
CA LYS A 320 -6.67 -37.59 -19.24
C LYS A 320 -7.73 -36.49 -19.24
N ILE A 321 -7.57 -35.47 -20.10
CA ILE A 321 -8.53 -34.37 -20.23
C ILE A 321 -8.88 -34.08 -21.69
N ASP A 322 -10.00 -33.41 -21.88
CA ASP A 322 -10.35 -32.71 -23.13
C ASP A 322 -10.00 -31.24 -23.01
N LEU A 323 -9.51 -30.63 -24.08
CA LEU A 323 -9.33 -29.20 -24.18
C LEU A 323 -10.42 -28.56 -25.09
N PRO A 324 -10.74 -27.27 -24.90
CA PRO A 324 -11.71 -26.56 -25.76
C PRO A 324 -11.31 -26.56 -27.24
N GLU A 325 -12.30 -26.49 -28.11
CA GLU A 325 -12.10 -26.43 -29.55
C GLU A 325 -11.12 -25.31 -29.97
N LYS A 326 -11.23 -24.13 -29.35
CA LYS A 326 -10.38 -22.98 -29.59
C LYS A 326 -9.19 -22.90 -28.63
N SER A 327 -8.49 -24.01 -28.38
CA SER A 327 -7.27 -24.01 -27.58
C SER A 327 -6.04 -23.74 -28.41
N ILE A 328 -5.08 -22.98 -27.84
CA ILE A 328 -3.83 -22.61 -28.50
C ILE A 328 -2.70 -22.43 -27.46
N ILE A 329 -1.44 -22.62 -27.88
CA ILE A 329 -0.26 -22.23 -27.12
C ILE A 329 0.62 -21.37 -28.02
N LEU A 330 1.15 -20.29 -27.47
CA LEU A 330 2.08 -19.39 -28.17
C LEU A 330 3.50 -19.62 -27.71
N THR A 331 4.45 -19.75 -28.65
CA THR A 331 5.87 -19.93 -28.32
C THR A 331 6.74 -19.03 -29.18
N ASP A 332 7.85 -18.58 -28.62
CA ASP A 332 8.96 -17.91 -29.27
C ASP A 332 10.21 -18.77 -29.11
N ASP A 333 11.01 -18.92 -30.17
CA ASP A 333 12.29 -19.62 -30.12
C ASP A 333 13.44 -18.59 -30.10
N ASP A 334 14.58 -18.97 -29.54
CA ASP A 334 15.84 -18.25 -29.40
C ASP A 334 15.88 -17.20 -28.26
N GLY A 335 14.78 -16.68 -27.75
CA GLY A 335 14.76 -15.65 -26.71
C GLY A 335 15.53 -14.38 -27.09
N LYS A 336 15.30 -13.87 -28.30
CA LYS A 336 16.00 -12.68 -28.83
C LYS A 336 15.49 -11.38 -28.20
N VAL A 337 16.33 -10.34 -28.19
CA VAL A 337 15.99 -8.99 -27.72
C VAL A 337 14.68 -8.50 -28.36
N SER A 338 14.49 -8.71 -29.65
CA SER A 338 13.29 -8.28 -30.38
C SER A 338 12.00 -8.92 -29.85
N PHE A 339 12.05 -10.15 -29.32
CA PHE A 339 10.90 -10.76 -28.65
C PHE A 339 10.50 -9.95 -27.40
N TYR A 340 11.45 -9.67 -26.53
CA TYR A 340 11.18 -8.97 -25.27
C TYR A 340 10.78 -7.51 -25.44
N GLU A 341 11.31 -6.83 -26.47
CA GLU A 341 11.05 -5.40 -26.71
C GLU A 341 9.81 -5.16 -27.56
N ILE A 342 9.41 -6.09 -28.41
CA ILE A 342 8.29 -5.90 -29.37
C ILE A 342 7.11 -6.81 -29.08
N ALA A 343 7.33 -8.13 -28.94
CA ALA A 343 6.25 -9.10 -28.81
C ALA A 343 5.69 -9.17 -27.38
N TYR A 344 6.57 -9.26 -26.38
CA TYR A 344 6.16 -9.39 -25.00
C TYR A 344 5.29 -8.22 -24.51
N PRO A 345 5.57 -6.94 -24.78
CA PRO A 345 4.67 -5.84 -24.42
C PRO A 345 3.26 -5.97 -25.01
N ILE A 346 3.14 -6.56 -26.21
CA ILE A 346 1.84 -6.83 -26.82
C ILE A 346 1.09 -7.93 -26.04
N THR A 347 1.74 -9.05 -25.77
CA THR A 347 1.10 -10.15 -25.01
C THR A 347 0.72 -9.72 -23.61
N LEU A 348 1.55 -8.90 -22.94
CA LEU A 348 1.25 -8.30 -21.63
C LEU A 348 0.02 -7.38 -21.69
N LYS A 349 -0.06 -6.49 -22.69
CA LYS A 349 -1.21 -5.60 -22.94
C LYS A 349 -2.53 -6.36 -23.02
N TYR A 350 -2.52 -7.48 -23.72
CA TYR A 350 -3.72 -8.32 -23.93
C TYR A 350 -3.88 -9.43 -22.89
N LYS A 351 -2.99 -9.51 -21.88
CA LYS A 351 -2.96 -10.56 -20.83
C LYS A 351 -2.93 -11.98 -21.42
N VAL A 352 -2.13 -12.17 -22.46
CA VAL A 352 -1.99 -13.43 -23.19
C VAL A 352 -0.69 -14.11 -22.81
N PRO A 353 -0.71 -15.37 -22.32
CA PRO A 353 0.52 -16.08 -21.98
C PRO A 353 1.29 -16.49 -23.24
N ILE A 354 2.60 -16.33 -23.19
CA ILE A 354 3.54 -16.79 -24.22
C ILE A 354 4.76 -17.43 -23.57
N THR A 355 5.29 -18.49 -24.20
CA THR A 355 6.51 -19.15 -23.74
C THR A 355 7.67 -18.78 -24.63
N SER A 356 8.79 -18.32 -24.06
CA SER A 356 10.04 -18.18 -24.78
C SER A 356 10.95 -19.38 -24.50
N PHE A 357 11.31 -20.12 -25.54
CA PHE A 357 12.34 -21.14 -25.50
C PHE A 357 13.71 -20.46 -25.62
N VAL A 358 14.41 -20.33 -24.49
CA VAL A 358 15.62 -19.53 -24.40
C VAL A 358 16.89 -20.35 -24.52
N ILE A 359 17.88 -19.79 -25.23
CA ILE A 359 19.26 -20.31 -25.28
C ILE A 359 19.96 -19.74 -24.06
N THR A 360 20.18 -20.54 -23.01
CA THR A 360 20.48 -20.02 -21.67
C THR A 360 21.92 -19.48 -21.50
N ASN A 361 22.80 -19.67 -22.45
CA ASN A 361 24.09 -18.99 -22.49
C ASN A 361 24.07 -17.63 -23.22
N LYS A 362 22.89 -17.17 -23.66
CA LYS A 362 22.71 -15.88 -24.35
C LYS A 362 21.77 -14.99 -23.57
N GLU A 363 22.13 -13.73 -23.41
CA GLU A 363 21.25 -12.70 -22.84
C GLU A 363 20.27 -12.17 -23.91
N PRO A 364 19.09 -11.58 -23.56
CA PRO A 364 18.80 -10.87 -22.29
C PRO A 364 17.74 -11.54 -21.38
N TRP A 365 17.40 -12.78 -21.55
CA TRP A 365 16.25 -13.43 -20.89
C TRP A 365 16.21 -13.28 -19.37
N LYS A 366 17.34 -13.26 -18.67
CA LYS A 366 17.41 -13.21 -17.19
C LYS A 366 16.62 -12.06 -16.59
N LYS A 367 16.69 -10.87 -17.17
CA LYS A 367 15.98 -9.68 -16.66
C LYS A 367 14.45 -9.77 -16.81
N TYR A 368 13.98 -10.75 -17.59
CA TYR A 368 12.55 -10.97 -17.84
C TYR A 368 12.00 -12.22 -17.12
N MET A 369 12.79 -12.89 -16.29
CA MET A 369 12.29 -14.00 -15.48
C MET A 369 11.17 -13.53 -14.54
N ASN A 370 10.21 -14.42 -14.30
CA ASN A 370 9.08 -14.19 -13.39
C ASN A 370 8.20 -12.96 -13.74
N LYS A 371 8.18 -12.57 -15.03
CA LYS A 371 7.26 -11.54 -15.50
C LYS A 371 5.90 -12.13 -15.83
N ASP A 372 4.86 -11.34 -15.61
CA ASP A 372 3.47 -11.73 -15.88
C ASP A 372 3.28 -12.17 -17.35
N TYR A 373 2.51 -13.22 -17.56
CA TYR A 373 2.18 -13.79 -18.88
C TYR A 373 3.39 -14.26 -19.69
N LEU A 374 4.58 -14.37 -19.10
CA LEU A 374 5.79 -14.85 -19.74
C LEU A 374 6.32 -16.10 -19.05
N LEU A 375 6.38 -17.20 -19.80
CA LEU A 375 7.00 -18.44 -19.38
C LEU A 375 8.35 -18.61 -20.09
N MET A 376 9.33 -19.19 -19.40
CA MET A 376 10.64 -19.52 -19.98
C MET A 376 10.89 -21.01 -19.91
N GLU A 377 11.20 -21.58 -21.06
CA GLU A 377 11.53 -22.98 -21.23
C GLU A 377 12.84 -23.14 -22.01
N SER A 378 13.43 -24.31 -22.02
CA SER A 378 14.77 -24.51 -22.54
C SER A 378 14.83 -24.69 -24.06
N HIS A 379 15.80 -24.00 -24.69
CA HIS A 379 16.28 -24.21 -26.07
C HIS A 379 17.76 -24.56 -26.11
N THR A 380 18.24 -25.35 -25.13
CA THR A 380 19.64 -25.68 -24.79
C THR A 380 20.39 -24.56 -24.05
N ASP A 381 21.53 -24.89 -23.49
CA ASP A 381 22.50 -23.90 -23.04
C ASP A 381 23.39 -23.43 -24.20
N SER A 382 24.16 -24.33 -24.79
CA SER A 382 25.22 -24.01 -25.77
C SER A 382 25.11 -24.77 -27.08
N LEU A 383 24.14 -25.67 -27.24
CA LEU A 383 24.07 -26.55 -28.40
C LEU A 383 23.31 -25.97 -29.61
N HIS A 384 22.75 -24.74 -29.49
CA HIS A 384 22.08 -24.07 -30.60
C HIS A 384 23.08 -23.39 -31.57
N VAL A 385 23.91 -24.20 -32.18
CA VAL A 385 24.96 -23.77 -33.11
C VAL A 385 24.97 -24.71 -34.35
N ARG A 386 25.17 -24.16 -35.54
CA ARG A 386 25.36 -24.92 -36.78
C ARG A 386 26.84 -25.30 -36.95
N SER A 387 27.25 -26.44 -36.45
CA SER A 387 28.63 -26.89 -36.52
C SER A 387 28.80 -28.40 -36.64
N CYS A 388 27.69 -29.14 -36.87
CA CYS A 388 27.79 -30.57 -37.11
C CYS A 388 28.28 -30.86 -38.53
N THR A 389 29.31 -31.73 -38.65
CA THR A 389 29.91 -32.09 -39.93
C THR A 389 29.14 -33.16 -40.67
N LYS A 390 28.18 -33.85 -40.03
CA LYS A 390 27.36 -34.90 -40.65
C LYS A 390 26.42 -34.36 -41.70
N SER A 391 25.96 -33.14 -41.53
CA SER A 391 25.13 -32.42 -42.48
C SER A 391 25.35 -30.91 -42.33
N LYS A 392 25.37 -30.21 -43.48
CA LYS A 392 25.46 -28.75 -43.55
C LYS A 392 24.32 -28.04 -42.76
N TRP A 393 23.20 -28.69 -42.51
CA TRP A 393 22.01 -28.13 -41.88
C TRP A 393 21.80 -28.61 -40.44
N ASP A 394 22.57 -29.61 -39.98
CA ASP A 394 22.41 -30.19 -38.66
C ASP A 394 23.00 -29.28 -37.60
N GLY A 395 22.27 -29.13 -36.49
CA GLY A 395 22.76 -28.43 -35.32
C GLY A 395 23.86 -29.21 -34.59
N LYS A 396 24.70 -28.51 -33.83
CA LYS A 396 25.82 -29.09 -33.05
C LYS A 396 25.39 -30.31 -32.24
N ALA A 397 24.21 -30.26 -31.63
CA ALA A 397 23.65 -31.34 -30.82
C ALA A 397 23.58 -32.69 -31.55
N MET A 398 23.51 -32.70 -32.90
CA MET A 398 23.42 -33.93 -33.69
C MET A 398 24.76 -34.65 -33.82
N CYS A 399 25.86 -33.99 -33.45
CA CYS A 399 27.21 -34.57 -33.43
C CYS A 399 27.75 -34.83 -32.02
N GLU A 400 26.99 -34.40 -30.99
CA GLU A 400 27.40 -34.55 -29.60
C GLU A 400 27.05 -35.93 -29.04
N THR A 401 27.81 -36.32 -28.01
CA THR A 401 27.52 -37.55 -27.27
C THR A 401 26.31 -37.34 -26.33
N TYR A 402 25.68 -38.47 -25.96
CA TYR A 402 24.63 -38.45 -24.93
C TYR A 402 25.06 -37.65 -23.68
N LYS A 403 26.29 -37.87 -23.16
CA LYS A 403 26.77 -37.19 -21.95
C LYS A 403 26.88 -35.68 -22.15
N SER A 404 27.36 -35.24 -23.31
CA SER A 404 27.46 -33.80 -23.64
C SER A 404 26.06 -33.15 -23.70
N ILE A 405 25.13 -33.81 -24.38
CA ILE A 405 23.73 -33.35 -24.49
C ILE A 405 23.08 -33.29 -23.10
N TYR A 406 23.21 -34.35 -22.31
CA TYR A 406 22.64 -34.39 -20.95
C TYR A 406 23.17 -33.26 -20.07
N ASN A 407 24.50 -33.00 -20.07
CA ASN A 407 25.09 -31.93 -19.27
C ASN A 407 24.61 -30.54 -19.73
N ASP A 408 24.46 -30.30 -21.04
CA ASP A 408 23.90 -29.05 -21.56
C ASP A 408 22.47 -28.83 -21.11
N LEU A 409 21.62 -29.86 -21.17
CA LEU A 409 20.25 -29.82 -20.73
C LEU A 409 20.13 -29.53 -19.23
N VAL A 410 20.92 -30.19 -18.38
CA VAL A 410 20.98 -29.95 -16.95
C VAL A 410 21.43 -28.53 -16.65
N THR A 411 22.46 -28.04 -17.37
CA THR A 411 22.96 -26.66 -17.24
C THR A 411 21.88 -25.65 -17.58
N SER A 412 21.20 -25.84 -18.70
CA SER A 412 20.07 -24.99 -19.10
C SER A 412 18.95 -24.98 -18.05
N LYS A 413 18.58 -26.15 -17.56
CA LYS A 413 17.55 -26.32 -16.55
C LYS A 413 17.89 -25.61 -15.23
N ASN A 414 19.14 -25.75 -14.75
CA ASN A 414 19.61 -25.09 -13.54
C ASN A 414 19.55 -23.56 -13.67
N LYS A 415 19.95 -23.00 -14.82
CA LYS A 415 19.85 -21.57 -15.10
C LYS A 415 18.39 -21.07 -15.11
N LEU A 416 17.43 -21.93 -15.40
CA LEU A 416 15.99 -21.67 -15.36
C LEU A 416 15.34 -22.10 -14.04
N ASN A 417 16.12 -22.14 -12.95
CA ASN A 417 15.66 -22.47 -11.58
C ASN A 417 14.98 -23.84 -11.47
N ASN A 418 15.34 -24.79 -12.30
CA ASN A 418 14.77 -26.14 -12.37
C ASN A 418 13.26 -26.24 -12.66
N ASN A 419 12.62 -25.11 -13.04
CA ASN A 419 11.17 -25.07 -13.28
C ASN A 419 10.77 -25.49 -14.71
N THR A 420 11.74 -25.66 -15.60
CA THR A 420 11.48 -26.04 -17.01
C THR A 420 11.14 -27.53 -17.14
N THR A 421 10.10 -27.81 -17.92
CA THR A 421 9.63 -29.17 -18.21
C THR A 421 9.42 -29.42 -19.69
N VAL A 422 9.55 -28.40 -20.52
CA VAL A 422 9.29 -28.43 -21.94
C VAL A 422 10.55 -27.97 -22.70
N PHE A 423 10.73 -28.49 -23.89
CA PHE A 423 11.92 -28.27 -24.67
C PHE A 423 11.60 -27.99 -26.15
N ALA A 424 12.35 -27.12 -26.79
CA ALA A 424 12.36 -26.99 -28.25
C ALA A 424 13.72 -27.42 -28.79
N TYR A 425 13.72 -28.30 -29.81
CA TYR A 425 14.97 -28.79 -30.42
C TYR A 425 15.63 -27.70 -31.25
N PRO A 426 16.98 -27.43 -31.07
CA PRO A 426 17.73 -26.59 -31.98
C PRO A 426 17.53 -27.02 -33.42
N PHE A 427 17.09 -26.07 -34.27
CA PHE A 427 16.78 -26.32 -35.69
C PHE A 427 15.71 -27.39 -35.93
N GLY A 428 15.04 -27.88 -34.86
CA GLY A 428 14.04 -28.95 -34.90
C GLY A 428 14.62 -30.36 -35.00
N HIS A 429 15.97 -30.54 -34.93
CA HIS A 429 16.63 -31.81 -35.11
C HIS A 429 16.82 -32.55 -33.79
N TYR A 430 16.63 -33.87 -33.81
CA TYR A 430 16.76 -34.75 -32.67
C TYR A 430 17.36 -36.11 -33.04
N SER A 431 17.98 -36.77 -32.09
CA SER A 431 18.45 -38.17 -32.15
C SER A 431 17.83 -38.96 -31.01
N ASP A 432 18.00 -40.29 -31.03
CA ASP A 432 17.53 -41.14 -29.91
C ASP A 432 18.31 -40.83 -28.63
N ASP A 433 19.63 -40.52 -28.75
CA ASP A 433 20.43 -40.06 -27.60
C ASP A 433 19.91 -38.72 -27.04
N PHE A 434 19.51 -37.81 -27.90
CA PHE A 434 18.90 -36.54 -27.45
C PHE A 434 17.58 -36.78 -26.71
N ILE A 435 16.72 -37.63 -27.26
CA ILE A 435 15.44 -37.99 -26.61
C ILE A 435 15.71 -38.68 -25.26
N LYS A 436 16.68 -39.56 -25.18
CA LYS A 436 17.09 -40.21 -23.94
C LYS A 436 17.59 -39.20 -22.92
N ALA A 437 18.46 -38.26 -23.32
CA ALA A 437 18.97 -37.21 -22.45
C ALA A 437 17.89 -36.30 -21.91
N LEU A 438 16.88 -35.93 -22.73
CA LEU A 438 15.72 -35.16 -22.31
C LEU A 438 14.89 -35.87 -21.21
N LYS A 439 14.65 -37.16 -21.40
CA LYS A 439 13.92 -37.99 -20.41
C LYS A 439 14.68 -38.04 -19.08
N ASP A 440 15.97 -38.36 -19.16
CA ASP A 440 16.84 -38.56 -18.00
C ASP A 440 17.09 -37.25 -17.23
N SER A 441 17.05 -36.08 -17.92
CA SER A 441 17.12 -34.74 -17.30
C SER A 441 15.74 -34.19 -16.84
N GLY A 442 14.65 -34.99 -16.99
CA GLY A 442 13.32 -34.69 -16.45
C GLY A 442 12.46 -33.76 -17.29
N PHE A 443 12.77 -33.55 -18.57
CA PHE A 443 11.86 -32.91 -19.50
C PHE A 443 10.69 -33.85 -19.83
N LYS A 444 9.48 -33.31 -19.93
CA LYS A 444 8.26 -34.07 -20.18
C LYS A 444 7.80 -34.03 -21.63
N MET A 445 8.14 -32.97 -22.35
CA MET A 445 7.75 -32.76 -23.74
C MET A 445 8.86 -32.06 -24.53
N ALA A 446 8.95 -32.38 -25.82
CA ALA A 446 9.87 -31.72 -26.72
C ALA A 446 9.24 -31.46 -28.11
N PHE A 447 9.50 -30.27 -28.63
CA PHE A 447 8.93 -29.75 -29.86
C PHE A 447 9.95 -29.72 -31.00
N THR A 448 9.50 -30.17 -32.17
CA THR A 448 10.24 -30.08 -33.44
C THR A 448 9.76 -28.84 -34.25
N ILE A 449 10.29 -28.69 -35.45
CA ILE A 449 9.78 -27.74 -36.47
C ILE A 449 8.80 -28.41 -37.45
N ASN A 450 8.44 -29.68 -37.25
CA ASN A 450 7.46 -30.36 -38.11
C ASN A 450 6.11 -29.64 -38.01
N SER A 451 5.50 -29.40 -39.19
CA SER A 451 4.23 -28.73 -39.25
C SER A 451 3.08 -29.63 -38.78
N GLY A 452 2.22 -29.09 -37.93
CA GLY A 452 1.05 -29.80 -37.45
C GLY A 452 0.52 -29.30 -36.11
N LYS A 453 -0.57 -29.98 -35.65
CA LYS A 453 -1.17 -29.75 -34.34
C LYS A 453 -0.92 -30.93 -33.43
N VAL A 454 -0.77 -30.69 -32.14
CA VAL A 454 -0.56 -31.72 -31.12
C VAL A 454 -1.86 -32.49 -30.92
N LYS A 455 -1.85 -33.81 -31.13
CA LYS A 455 -3.00 -34.70 -30.98
C LYS A 455 -2.91 -35.53 -29.72
N LYS A 456 -4.04 -36.06 -29.26
CA LYS A 456 -4.09 -37.08 -28.21
C LYS A 456 -3.28 -38.29 -28.60
N GLY A 457 -2.47 -38.82 -27.68
CA GLY A 457 -1.59 -39.96 -27.93
C GLY A 457 -0.35 -39.67 -28.76
N ALA A 458 -0.04 -38.40 -29.06
CA ALA A 458 1.17 -38.01 -29.78
C ALA A 458 2.43 -38.40 -28.99
N ASN A 459 3.53 -38.65 -29.71
CA ASN A 459 4.84 -38.83 -29.07
C ASN A 459 5.32 -37.54 -28.46
N LYS A 460 5.38 -37.48 -27.13
CA LYS A 460 5.74 -36.25 -26.36
C LYS A 460 7.11 -35.67 -26.69
N TYR A 461 8.01 -36.45 -27.24
CA TYR A 461 9.37 -35.99 -27.60
C TYR A 461 9.53 -35.73 -29.11
N LYS A 462 8.45 -35.73 -29.87
CA LYS A 462 8.44 -35.44 -31.33
C LYS A 462 7.23 -34.60 -31.71
N LEU A 463 6.88 -33.61 -30.88
CA LEU A 463 5.66 -32.81 -31.05
C LEU A 463 5.78 -31.83 -32.22
N PRO A 464 4.74 -31.69 -33.06
CA PRO A 464 4.72 -30.71 -34.14
C PRO A 464 4.35 -29.32 -33.66
N ARG A 465 4.64 -28.30 -34.48
CA ARG A 465 4.22 -26.91 -34.23
C ARG A 465 3.67 -26.25 -35.51
N VAL A 466 2.99 -25.13 -35.32
CA VAL A 466 2.53 -24.26 -36.42
C VAL A 466 3.49 -23.09 -36.55
N ARG A 467 4.28 -23.07 -37.62
CA ARG A 467 5.24 -21.97 -37.84
C ARG A 467 4.55 -20.72 -38.33
N VAL A 468 4.93 -19.57 -37.77
CA VAL A 468 4.56 -18.24 -38.25
C VAL A 468 5.79 -17.56 -38.82
N SER A 469 5.67 -17.02 -40.03
CA SER A 469 6.75 -16.39 -40.77
C SER A 469 6.36 -15.02 -41.31
N LYS A 470 7.33 -14.28 -41.85
CA LYS A 470 7.15 -12.95 -42.46
C LYS A 470 5.96 -12.88 -43.44
N GLY A 471 5.79 -13.93 -44.24
CA GLY A 471 4.72 -14.03 -45.26
C GLY A 471 3.35 -14.38 -44.72
N THR A 472 3.25 -14.83 -43.48
CA THR A 472 1.97 -15.30 -42.88
C THR A 472 0.96 -14.14 -42.79
N THR A 473 -0.10 -14.22 -43.56
CA THR A 473 -1.23 -13.28 -43.49
C THR A 473 -2.13 -13.65 -42.30
N LEU A 474 -3.00 -12.73 -41.85
CA LEU A 474 -3.95 -13.02 -40.77
C LEU A 474 -4.89 -14.18 -41.17
N ASN A 475 -5.35 -14.24 -42.43
CA ASN A 475 -6.22 -15.34 -42.89
C ASN A 475 -5.49 -16.70 -42.88
N GLN A 476 -4.21 -16.74 -43.29
CA GLN A 476 -3.40 -17.96 -43.18
C GLN A 476 -3.20 -18.39 -41.74
N PHE A 477 -2.91 -17.43 -40.84
CA PHE A 477 -2.82 -17.69 -39.39
C PHE A 477 -4.15 -18.28 -38.89
N ILE A 478 -5.31 -17.64 -39.17
CA ILE A 478 -6.63 -18.12 -38.76
C ILE A 478 -6.89 -19.54 -39.24
N ASN A 479 -6.56 -19.83 -40.51
CA ASN A 479 -6.78 -21.15 -41.09
C ASN A 479 -5.86 -22.20 -40.49
N SER A 480 -4.65 -21.85 -40.08
CA SER A 480 -3.70 -22.78 -39.42
C SER A 480 -4.10 -23.17 -38.01
N ILE A 481 -4.90 -22.37 -37.32
CA ILE A 481 -5.35 -22.63 -35.95
C ILE A 481 -6.75 -23.28 -35.89
N LYS A 482 -7.55 -23.18 -36.94
CA LYS A 482 -8.86 -23.85 -37.08
C LYS A 482 -8.64 -25.34 -37.40
#